data_cf1d30787076a2261c933e45342258ff
#
_entry.id   cf1d30787076a2261c933e45342258ff
#
_cell.length_a   1.000
_cell.length_b   1.000
_cell.length_c   1.000
_cell.angle_alpha   90.00
_cell.angle_beta   90.00
_cell.angle_gamma   90.00
#
_symmetry.space_group_name_H-M   'P 1'
#
loop_
_entity.id
_entity.type
_entity.pdbx_description
1 polymer ?
#
loop_
_entity_poly.entity_id
_entity_poly.type
_entity_poly.pdbx_seq_one_letter_code
_entity_poly.pdbx_strand_id
1 'polypeptide(L)'
;MLEFMDFEERKVTLEFKETESAGHVLAICRMDGKYLLTDHKVRGVEFSGGKVEPEETLEEAVNREVFEETGASIGALKYVGYYTVHDAKPFTKAVYFADIKDVFFKCDYLETLGPVLLESIDEVPDEKRSILLEDDCIRYLYDMSLDDAFFAK
;
A
#
# COMPACT_ATOMS: atom_id res chain seq x y z
N MET A 1 13.18 0.14 15.68
CA MET A 1 13.46 0.36 14.24
C MET A 1 13.89 -0.94 13.61
N LEU A 2 13.32 -1.28 12.47
CA LEU A 2 13.69 -2.46 11.69
C LEU A 2 14.38 -2.03 10.41
N GLU A 3 15.34 -2.83 9.96
CA GLU A 3 16.09 -2.56 8.74
C GLU A 3 15.89 -3.67 7.72
N PHE A 4 15.77 -3.26 6.48
CA PHE A 4 15.63 -4.16 5.33
C PHE A 4 16.53 -3.66 4.20
N MET A 5 16.72 -4.50 3.20
CA MET A 5 17.36 -4.11 1.95
C MET A 5 16.35 -4.32 0.83
N ASP A 6 16.18 -3.33 -0.03
CA ASP A 6 15.23 -3.43 -1.13
C ASP A 6 15.84 -4.09 -2.37
N PHE A 7 15.05 -4.21 -3.43
CA PHE A 7 15.46 -4.86 -4.68
C PHE A 7 16.56 -4.10 -5.44
N GLU A 8 16.84 -2.84 -5.06
CA GLU A 8 17.96 -2.05 -5.61
C GLU A 8 19.12 -1.96 -4.63
N GLU A 9 19.13 -2.82 -3.62
CA GLU A 9 20.15 -2.87 -2.58
C GLU A 9 20.24 -1.59 -1.75
N ARG A 10 19.12 -0.84 -1.64
CA ARG A 10 19.05 0.34 -0.78
C ARG A 10 18.59 -0.07 0.62
N LYS A 11 19.14 0.60 1.62
CA LYS A 11 18.70 0.40 3.00
C LYS A 11 17.30 0.98 3.20
N VAL A 12 16.44 0.21 3.85
CA VAL A 12 15.08 0.63 4.20
C VAL A 12 14.92 0.50 5.70
N THR A 13 14.44 1.56 6.35
CA THR A 13 14.17 1.53 7.80
C THR A 13 12.69 1.70 8.06
N LEU A 14 12.13 0.82 8.90
CA LEU A 14 10.71 0.83 9.28
C LEU A 14 10.60 1.23 10.74
N GLU A 15 9.76 2.21 11.03
CA GLU A 15 9.50 2.68 12.38
C GLU A 15 8.01 2.70 12.67
N PHE A 16 7.63 2.26 13.88
CA PHE A 16 6.23 2.24 14.32
C PHE A 16 5.92 3.48 15.16
N LYS A 17 6.31 4.63 14.63
CA LYS A 17 6.09 5.95 15.24
C LYS A 17 5.19 6.77 14.34
N GLU A 18 4.56 7.79 14.91
CA GLU A 18 3.78 8.72 14.12
C GLU A 18 4.67 9.61 13.25
N THR A 19 4.15 10.03 12.11
CA THR A 19 4.76 11.05 11.27
C THR A 19 3.65 11.84 10.58
N GLU A 20 3.90 13.10 10.32
CA GLU A 20 2.99 13.96 9.54
C GLU A 20 3.62 14.41 8.23
N SER A 21 4.87 14.05 8.00
CA SER A 21 5.68 14.62 6.92
C SER A 21 6.15 13.62 5.86
N ALA A 22 5.53 12.45 5.78
CA ALA A 22 5.85 11.50 4.72
C ALA A 22 5.44 12.06 3.36
N GLY A 23 6.28 11.87 2.34
CA GLY A 23 5.98 12.31 0.98
C GLY A 23 5.13 11.33 0.18
N HIS A 24 4.98 10.11 0.68
CA HIS A 24 4.23 9.04 0.02
C HIS A 24 3.38 8.29 1.03
N VAL A 25 2.37 7.57 0.54
CA VAL A 25 1.54 6.68 1.36
C VAL A 25 1.49 5.30 0.71
N LEU A 26 1.28 4.28 1.55
CA LEU A 26 1.05 2.90 1.13
C LEU A 26 -0.14 2.38 1.92
N ALA A 27 -1.09 1.75 1.24
CA ALA A 27 -2.28 1.20 1.86
C ALA A 27 -2.35 -0.31 1.63
N ILE A 28 -2.43 -1.06 2.72
CA ILE A 28 -2.73 -2.50 2.66
C ILE A 28 -4.22 -2.63 2.96
N CYS A 29 -4.98 -2.95 1.92
CA CYS A 29 -6.44 -2.91 1.94
C CYS A 29 -7.03 -4.31 2.01
N ARG A 30 -8.08 -4.49 2.82
CA ARG A 30 -8.84 -5.74 2.89
C ARG A 30 -10.34 -5.45 2.80
N MET A 31 -11.05 -6.38 2.18
CA MET A 31 -12.50 -6.36 2.10
C MET A 31 -12.99 -7.81 2.21
N ASP A 32 -13.80 -8.09 3.24
CA ASP A 32 -14.40 -9.42 3.44
C ASP A 32 -13.38 -10.57 3.43
N GLY A 33 -12.26 -10.36 4.11
CA GLY A 33 -11.21 -11.38 4.24
C GLY A 33 -10.27 -11.48 3.07
N LYS A 34 -10.46 -10.69 2.01
CA LYS A 34 -9.60 -10.67 0.84
C LYS A 34 -8.80 -9.38 0.76
N TYR A 35 -7.61 -9.47 0.19
CA TYR A 35 -6.78 -8.30 -0.04
C TYR A 35 -7.17 -7.62 -1.34
N LEU A 36 -7.26 -6.29 -1.30
CA LEU A 36 -7.52 -5.47 -2.47
C LEU A 36 -6.21 -4.83 -2.92
N LEU A 37 -5.80 -5.17 -4.13
CA LEU A 37 -4.61 -4.64 -4.77
C LEU A 37 -5.02 -3.89 -6.03
N THR A 38 -4.04 -3.35 -6.74
CA THR A 38 -4.27 -2.70 -8.03
C THR A 38 -3.29 -3.23 -9.06
N ASP A 39 -3.71 -3.32 -10.32
CA ASP A 39 -2.87 -3.78 -11.42
C ASP A 39 -2.25 -2.57 -12.12
N HIS A 40 -1.03 -2.19 -11.72
CA HIS A 40 -0.33 -1.06 -12.31
C HIS A 40 0.04 -1.39 -13.76
N LYS A 41 -0.22 -0.44 -14.67
CA LYS A 41 -0.01 -0.65 -16.12
C LYS A 41 1.41 -1.05 -16.50
N VAL A 42 2.39 -0.60 -15.72
CA VAL A 42 3.81 -0.87 -15.99
C VAL A 42 4.37 -1.94 -15.05
N ARG A 43 4.13 -1.79 -13.75
CA ARG A 43 4.74 -2.66 -12.74
C ARG A 43 3.98 -3.95 -12.45
N GLY A 44 2.68 -3.98 -12.72
CA GLY A 44 1.85 -5.14 -12.39
C GLY A 44 1.09 -4.98 -11.08
N VAL A 45 0.69 -6.10 -10.50
CA VAL A 45 -0.17 -6.13 -9.31
C VAL A 45 0.62 -5.76 -8.06
N GLU A 46 0.12 -4.79 -7.32
CA GLU A 46 0.77 -4.23 -6.12
C GLU A 46 -0.26 -3.61 -5.18
N PHE A 47 0.16 -3.26 -3.97
CA PHE A 47 -0.69 -2.49 -3.05
C PHE A 47 -0.82 -1.05 -3.53
N SER A 48 -1.96 -0.43 -3.20
CA SER A 48 -2.21 0.96 -3.58
C SER A 48 -1.34 1.93 -2.80
N GLY A 49 -0.93 3.00 -3.45
CA GLY A 49 -0.17 4.07 -2.83
C GLY A 49 0.25 5.11 -3.84
N GLY A 50 0.94 6.12 -3.37
CA GLY A 50 1.44 7.18 -4.24
C GLY A 50 1.90 8.40 -3.47
N LYS A 51 2.16 9.48 -4.18
CA LYS A 51 2.66 10.73 -3.60
C LYS A 51 1.55 11.50 -2.91
N VAL A 52 1.91 12.11 -1.78
CA VAL A 52 1.04 13.06 -1.08
C VAL A 52 1.10 14.39 -1.85
N GLU A 53 -0.06 14.95 -2.15
CA GLU A 53 -0.15 16.23 -2.84
C GLU A 53 0.03 17.40 -1.87
N PRO A 54 0.42 18.60 -2.37
CA PRO A 54 0.53 19.79 -1.52
C PRO A 54 -0.76 20.04 -0.75
N GLU A 55 -0.64 20.35 0.55
CA GLU A 55 -1.73 20.64 1.46
C GLU A 55 -2.66 19.46 1.77
N GLU A 56 -2.35 18.29 1.26
CA GLU A 56 -3.11 17.06 1.53
C GLU A 56 -2.60 16.42 2.81
N THR A 57 -3.50 15.94 3.68
CA THR A 57 -3.09 15.14 4.83
C THR A 57 -2.76 13.73 4.35
N LEU A 58 -2.06 12.96 5.19
CA LEU A 58 -1.73 11.57 4.86
C LEU A 58 -2.99 10.73 4.65
N GLU A 59 -4.01 10.89 5.50
CA GLU A 59 -5.28 10.16 5.35
C GLU A 59 -6.01 10.54 4.08
N GLU A 60 -6.01 11.82 3.72
CA GLU A 60 -6.61 12.27 2.46
C GLU A 60 -5.90 11.64 1.26
N ALA A 61 -4.55 11.56 1.31
CA ALA A 61 -3.77 10.93 0.26
C ALA A 61 -4.10 9.44 0.13
N VAL A 62 -4.23 8.72 1.24
CA VAL A 62 -4.59 7.30 1.23
C VAL A 62 -5.97 7.12 0.59
N ASN A 63 -6.96 7.91 1.02
CA ASN A 63 -8.31 7.81 0.46
C ASN A 63 -8.31 8.10 -1.04
N ARG A 64 -7.61 9.13 -1.47
CA ARG A 64 -7.54 9.51 -2.88
C ARG A 64 -6.85 8.44 -3.73
N GLU A 65 -5.67 7.98 -3.31
CA GLU A 65 -4.90 6.98 -4.07
C GLU A 65 -5.66 5.66 -4.18
N VAL A 66 -6.25 5.18 -3.11
CA VAL A 66 -7.03 3.94 -3.13
C VAL A 66 -8.22 4.09 -4.07
N PHE A 67 -8.94 5.21 -4.02
CA PHE A 67 -10.07 5.43 -4.91
C PHE A 67 -9.63 5.55 -6.37
N GLU A 68 -8.58 6.31 -6.65
CA GLU A 68 -8.07 6.48 -8.02
C GLU A 68 -7.67 5.14 -8.64
N GLU A 69 -7.00 4.29 -7.87
CA GLU A 69 -6.41 3.07 -8.38
C GLU A 69 -7.35 1.86 -8.37
N THR A 70 -8.35 1.85 -7.51
CA THR A 70 -9.22 0.69 -7.34
C THR A 70 -10.71 0.98 -7.39
N GLY A 71 -11.11 2.24 -7.26
CA GLY A 71 -12.53 2.60 -7.11
C GLY A 71 -13.08 2.34 -5.72
N ALA A 72 -12.23 1.99 -4.76
CA ALA A 72 -12.68 1.62 -3.42
C ALA A 72 -12.89 2.82 -2.51
N SER A 73 -13.89 2.72 -1.65
CA SER A 73 -14.09 3.63 -0.53
C SER A 73 -13.67 2.95 0.76
N ILE A 74 -12.98 3.69 1.62
CA ILE A 74 -12.44 3.17 2.87
C ILE A 74 -13.45 3.37 3.99
N GLY A 75 -13.74 2.30 4.75
CA GLY A 75 -14.60 2.35 5.92
C GLY A 75 -13.85 2.74 7.17
N ALA A 76 -12.65 2.18 7.36
CA ALA A 76 -11.82 2.47 8.53
C ALA A 76 -10.34 2.42 8.13
N LEU A 77 -9.53 3.26 8.79
CA LEU A 77 -8.08 3.31 8.59
C LEU A 77 -7.37 3.08 9.91
N LYS A 78 -6.23 2.38 9.84
CA LYS A 78 -5.30 2.26 10.95
C LYS A 78 -3.91 2.69 10.47
N TYR A 79 -3.36 3.71 11.09
CA TYR A 79 -1.97 4.08 10.84
C TYR A 79 -1.05 3.02 11.46
N VAL A 80 -0.10 2.52 10.70
CA VAL A 80 0.81 1.45 11.15
C VAL A 80 2.17 2.00 11.52
N GLY A 81 2.73 2.83 10.68
CA GLY A 81 4.07 3.36 10.84
C GLY A 81 4.55 3.97 9.54
N TYR A 82 5.85 4.20 9.44
CA TYR A 82 6.43 4.69 8.19
C TYR A 82 7.75 4.01 7.91
N TYR A 83 8.09 3.90 6.63
CA TYR A 83 9.43 3.44 6.27
C TYR A 83 10.11 4.44 5.35
N THR A 84 11.43 4.48 5.46
CA THR A 84 12.27 5.38 4.69
C THR A 84 13.19 4.56 3.80
N VAL A 85 13.20 4.87 2.52
CA VAL A 85 14.15 4.30 1.58
C VAL A 85 15.34 5.25 1.52
N HIS A 86 16.51 4.77 1.93
CA HIS A 86 17.73 5.58 2.01
C HIS A 86 18.47 5.54 0.69
N ASP A 87 18.45 6.66 0.00
CA ASP A 87 19.08 6.86 -1.30
C ASP A 87 19.68 8.27 -1.29
N ALA A 88 20.27 8.68 -2.40
CA ALA A 88 20.78 10.05 -2.55
C ALA A 88 19.70 11.09 -2.20
N LYS A 89 18.44 10.80 -2.57
CA LYS A 89 17.28 11.57 -2.16
C LYS A 89 16.35 10.62 -1.40
N PRO A 90 16.50 10.51 -0.08
CA PRO A 90 15.66 9.60 0.69
C PRO A 90 14.19 10.00 0.61
N PHE A 91 13.32 9.02 0.63
CA PHE A 91 11.88 9.27 0.65
C PHE A 91 11.20 8.37 1.67
N THR A 92 10.09 8.85 2.21
CA THR A 92 9.37 8.20 3.31
C THR A 92 7.95 7.90 2.88
N LYS A 93 7.49 6.69 3.21
CA LYS A 93 6.10 6.28 2.99
C LYS A 93 5.42 6.01 4.32
N ALA A 94 4.29 6.66 4.54
CA ALA A 94 3.41 6.35 5.67
C ALA A 94 2.53 5.16 5.29
N VAL A 95 2.43 4.18 6.17
CA VAL A 95 1.74 2.92 5.91
C VAL A 95 0.44 2.86 6.70
N TYR A 96 -0.63 2.49 6.02
CA TYR A 96 -1.95 2.34 6.62
C TYR A 96 -2.52 0.97 6.29
N PHE A 97 -3.26 0.41 7.24
CA PHE A 97 -4.19 -0.69 6.97
C PHE A 97 -5.56 -0.06 6.71
N ALA A 98 -6.23 -0.52 5.66
CA ALA A 98 -7.51 0.04 5.26
C ALA A 98 -8.56 -1.07 5.16
N ASP A 99 -9.65 -0.90 5.92
CA ASP A 99 -10.81 -1.78 5.82
C ASP A 99 -11.75 -1.18 4.77
N ILE A 100 -11.93 -1.86 3.67
CA ILE A 100 -12.67 -1.36 2.52
C ILE A 100 -14.16 -1.56 2.71
N LYS A 101 -14.93 -0.50 2.46
CA LYS A 101 -16.38 -0.51 2.57
C LYS A 101 -17.02 -0.98 1.27
N ASP A 102 -16.71 -0.31 0.16
CA ASP A 102 -17.30 -0.57 -1.15
C ASP A 102 -16.25 -0.41 -2.24
N VAL A 103 -16.45 -1.11 -3.36
CA VAL A 103 -15.65 -0.92 -4.57
C VAL A 103 -16.60 -0.55 -5.70
N PHE A 104 -16.36 0.60 -6.32
CA PHE A 104 -17.17 1.12 -7.41
C PHE A 104 -16.45 0.95 -8.74
N PHE A 105 -17.21 0.59 -9.78
CA PHE A 105 -16.66 0.53 -11.12
C PHE A 105 -16.33 1.95 -11.62
N LYS A 106 -15.15 2.11 -12.23
CA LYS A 106 -14.72 3.36 -12.84
C LYS A 106 -14.35 3.12 -14.30
N CYS A 107 -14.57 4.13 -15.13
CA CYS A 107 -14.18 4.06 -16.54
C CYS A 107 -12.68 4.24 -16.74
N ASP A 108 -12.00 4.94 -15.81
CA ASP A 108 -10.59 5.24 -15.90
C ASP A 108 -9.95 5.15 -14.52
N TYR A 109 -8.93 4.30 -14.39
CA TYR A 109 -8.16 4.12 -13.16
C TYR A 109 -6.80 4.79 -13.23
N LEU A 110 -6.60 5.69 -14.18
CA LEU A 110 -5.38 6.48 -14.38
C LEU A 110 -4.18 5.57 -14.67
N GLU A 111 -3.26 5.44 -13.73
CA GLU A 111 -2.01 4.68 -13.93
C GLU A 111 -2.18 3.17 -13.79
N THR A 112 -3.37 2.70 -13.42
CA THR A 112 -3.61 1.27 -13.21
C THR A 112 -4.74 0.75 -14.11
N LEU A 113 -4.87 -0.58 -14.15
CA LEU A 113 -5.94 -1.29 -14.86
C LEU A 113 -7.13 -1.58 -13.94
N GLY A 114 -7.06 -1.18 -12.69
CA GLY A 114 -8.14 -1.35 -11.74
C GLY A 114 -7.85 -2.34 -10.63
N PRO A 115 -8.90 -2.67 -9.84
CA PRO A 115 -8.73 -3.47 -8.62
C PRO A 115 -8.52 -4.95 -8.90
N VAL A 116 -7.78 -5.59 -7.99
CA VAL A 116 -7.58 -7.04 -7.96
C VAL A 116 -7.86 -7.51 -6.55
N LEU A 117 -8.76 -8.48 -6.39
CA LEU A 117 -9.08 -9.07 -5.08
C LEU A 117 -8.48 -10.46 -4.99
N LEU A 118 -7.70 -10.71 -3.94
CA LEU A 118 -6.97 -11.96 -3.73
C LEU A 118 -7.04 -12.38 -2.27
N GLU A 119 -7.04 -13.67 -2.02
CA GLU A 119 -6.95 -14.19 -0.65
C GLU A 119 -5.52 -14.03 -0.11
N SER A 120 -4.52 -14.09 -0.99
CA SER A 120 -3.11 -13.94 -0.65
C SER A 120 -2.35 -13.29 -1.81
N ILE A 121 -1.34 -12.50 -1.48
CA ILE A 121 -0.47 -11.91 -2.51
C ILE A 121 0.34 -12.99 -3.25
N ASP A 122 0.45 -14.19 -2.68
CA ASP A 122 1.13 -15.30 -3.33
C ASP A 122 0.35 -15.86 -4.52
N GLU A 123 -0.91 -15.48 -4.66
CA GLU A 123 -1.74 -15.89 -5.81
C GLU A 123 -1.44 -15.09 -7.09
N VAL A 124 -0.68 -13.98 -6.98
CA VAL A 124 -0.32 -13.17 -8.15
C VAL A 124 0.66 -13.95 -9.01
N PRO A 125 0.34 -14.22 -10.30
CA PRO A 125 1.28 -14.91 -11.19
C PRO A 125 2.57 -14.08 -11.37
N ASP A 126 3.69 -14.76 -11.54
CA ASP A 126 5.00 -14.11 -11.66
C ASP A 126 5.03 -13.03 -12.75
N GLU A 127 4.41 -13.29 -13.89
CA GLU A 127 4.39 -12.36 -15.03
C GLU A 127 3.55 -11.10 -14.78
N LYS A 128 2.71 -11.13 -13.75
CA LYS A 128 1.87 -9.98 -13.37
C LYS A 128 2.28 -9.36 -12.06
N ARG A 129 3.30 -9.89 -11.43
CA ARG A 129 3.69 -9.52 -10.09
C ARG A 129 4.58 -8.29 -10.10
N SER A 130 4.14 -7.22 -9.44
CA SER A 130 5.00 -6.05 -9.24
C SER A 130 6.21 -6.42 -8.40
N ILE A 131 7.37 -5.87 -8.73
CA ILE A 131 8.58 -6.05 -7.93
C ILE A 131 8.39 -5.54 -6.50
N LEU A 132 7.46 -4.61 -6.28
CA LEU A 132 7.16 -4.11 -4.94
C LEU A 132 6.59 -5.19 -4.02
N LEU A 133 5.96 -6.24 -4.56
CA LEU A 133 5.51 -7.38 -3.75
C LEU A 133 6.68 -8.27 -3.31
N GLU A 134 7.85 -8.10 -3.91
CA GLU A 134 9.06 -8.81 -3.51
C GLU A 134 9.90 -7.99 -2.53
N ASP A 135 9.49 -6.77 -2.23
CA ASP A 135 10.17 -5.90 -1.26
C ASP A 135 10.00 -6.46 0.15
N ASP A 136 11.11 -6.70 0.83
CA ASP A 136 11.10 -7.34 2.15
C ASP A 136 10.33 -6.52 3.21
N CYS A 137 10.42 -5.21 3.14
CA CYS A 137 9.68 -4.34 4.07
C CYS A 137 8.17 -4.43 3.84
N ILE A 138 7.75 -4.39 2.58
CA ILE A 138 6.33 -4.50 2.22
C ILE A 138 5.81 -5.88 2.59
N ARG A 139 6.60 -6.94 2.35
CA ARG A 139 6.24 -8.30 2.74
C ARG A 139 6.08 -8.43 4.26
N TYR A 140 6.97 -7.81 5.02
CA TYR A 140 6.88 -7.78 6.48
C TYR A 140 5.56 -7.12 6.93
N LEU A 141 5.22 -5.99 6.35
CA LEU A 141 3.99 -5.26 6.66
C LEU A 141 2.74 -6.07 6.28
N TYR A 142 2.79 -6.74 5.14
CA TYR A 142 1.73 -7.65 4.73
C TYR A 142 1.56 -8.78 5.74
N ASP A 143 2.65 -9.41 6.17
CA ASP A 143 2.62 -10.50 7.15
C ASP A 143 2.02 -10.03 8.48
N MET A 144 2.34 -8.81 8.91
CA MET A 144 1.72 -8.21 10.10
C MET A 144 0.20 -8.11 9.94
N SER A 145 -0.27 -7.76 8.76
CA SER A 145 -1.71 -7.54 8.51
C SER A 145 -2.52 -8.83 8.62
N LEU A 146 -1.89 -9.99 8.43
CA LEU A 146 -2.59 -11.28 8.47
C LEU A 146 -3.21 -11.56 9.84
N ASP A 147 -2.53 -11.12 10.91
CA ASP A 147 -2.93 -11.38 12.29
C ASP A 147 -3.38 -10.13 13.04
N ASP A 148 -3.49 -8.99 12.36
CA ASP A 148 -3.84 -7.74 13.03
C ASP A 148 -5.32 -7.72 13.39
N ALA A 149 -5.61 -7.38 14.66
CA ALA A 149 -6.98 -7.32 15.17
C ALA A 149 -7.85 -6.31 14.43
N PHE A 150 -7.25 -5.30 13.79
CA PHE A 150 -7.96 -4.31 13.02
C PHE A 150 -8.81 -4.95 11.92
N PHE A 151 -8.30 -6.01 11.28
CA PHE A 151 -9.01 -6.73 10.22
C PHE A 151 -9.85 -7.90 10.75
N ALA A 152 -9.71 -8.23 12.02
CA ALA A 152 -10.49 -9.31 12.62
C ALA A 152 -11.93 -8.85 12.87
N LYS A 153 -12.89 -9.65 12.45
CA LYS A 153 -14.32 -9.36 12.64
C LYS A 153 -15.06 -10.55 13.17
#